data_c8f7165a052f8613f09bd5df055c69ca
#
_entry.id   c8f7165a052f8613f09bd5df055c69ca
#
_cell.length_a   1.000
_cell.length_b   1.000
_cell.length_c   1.000
_cell.angle_alpha   90.00
_cell.angle_beta   90.00
_cell.angle_gamma   90.00
#
_symmetry.space_group_name_H-M   'P 1'
#
loop_
_entity.id
_entity.type
_entity.pdbx_description
1 polymer ?
#
loop_
_entity_poly.entity_id
_entity_poly.type
_entity_poly.pdbx_seq_one_letter_code
_entity_poly.pdbx_strand_id
1 'polypeptide(L)'
;MKRFMDKRFMLNSEVAQTLYDCYVEELPIIDYHCHINPKDIAINRKFENITQLWLEGDHYKWRQMRSNGIDEKYITGNASDWEKFEKWASVLEKAIGNPLYHWSHLELKYYFNYDGILNKKNAKAVWEFCNKKLKGDNLKVKRIISKSNVEILCTTDDPIDDLKWHRIIKNDGNFKTLVLPTWRPDCVLAIEDVKFKDYISKLEEVSKVKINTFSDLKKSLKYRLNYFKKLGCKIADHSLSYIMYKPASDEEIENIFNKRIQDIDISEEEILKFKTACMLFFAKEYYDLDWAMQLHFGVKRENNSKLFEIAGANSGCDCIQKVSLNELVEYMDALNSIGKLPRTILYSLNPLDNAIIGTIIGCFQGDGIPGKIQQGAA
;
A
#
# COMPACT_ATOMS: atom_id res chain seq x y z
N MET A 1 -10.68 34.02 15.53
CA MET A 1 -10.24 33.30 14.30
C MET A 1 -9.43 32.10 14.75
N LYS A 2 -9.76 30.87 14.28
CA LYS A 2 -8.97 29.67 14.59
C LYS A 2 -7.54 29.83 14.04
N ARG A 3 -6.53 29.44 14.82
CA ARG A 3 -5.14 29.39 14.32
C ARG A 3 -5.00 28.22 13.37
N PHE A 4 -4.18 28.35 12.33
CA PHE A 4 -3.82 27.24 11.45
C PHE A 4 -3.15 26.12 12.27
N MET A 5 -3.60 24.89 12.10
CA MET A 5 -3.12 23.71 12.88
C MET A 5 -3.33 23.85 14.40
N ASP A 6 -4.37 24.55 14.86
CA ASP A 6 -4.74 24.49 16.28
C ASP A 6 -5.35 23.12 16.65
N LYS A 7 -5.61 22.90 17.94
CA LYS A 7 -6.19 21.63 18.44
C LYS A 7 -7.58 21.30 17.81
N ARG A 8 -8.26 22.30 17.23
CA ARG A 8 -9.58 22.18 16.59
C ARG A 8 -9.50 22.25 15.06
N PHE A 9 -8.30 22.14 14.50
CA PHE A 9 -8.13 22.09 13.06
C PHE A 9 -8.94 20.92 12.49
N MET A 10 -9.69 21.15 11.42
CA MET A 10 -10.64 20.20 10.80
C MET A 10 -11.89 19.84 11.64
N LEU A 11 -11.98 20.18 12.92
CA LEU A 11 -13.17 19.94 13.76
C LEU A 11 -14.12 21.15 13.67
N ASN A 12 -15.04 21.12 12.70
CA ASN A 12 -15.82 22.28 12.31
C ASN A 12 -17.18 22.41 13.02
N SER A 13 -17.59 21.43 13.86
CA SER A 13 -18.81 21.47 14.64
C SER A 13 -18.56 21.07 16.10
N GLU A 14 -19.42 21.46 16.99
CA GLU A 14 -19.37 21.02 18.40
C GLU A 14 -19.50 19.52 18.54
N VAL A 15 -20.34 18.91 17.69
CA VAL A 15 -20.48 17.44 17.67
C VAL A 15 -19.15 16.78 17.26
N ALA A 16 -18.48 17.27 16.20
CA ALA A 16 -17.18 16.74 15.78
C ALA A 16 -16.13 16.89 16.89
N GLN A 17 -16.12 18.03 17.60
CA GLN A 17 -15.21 18.26 18.72
C GLN A 17 -15.50 17.31 19.89
N THR A 18 -16.76 17.13 20.25
CA THR A 18 -17.18 16.22 21.33
C THR A 18 -16.81 14.77 20.99
N LEU A 19 -17.10 14.31 19.77
CA LEU A 19 -16.75 12.95 19.34
C LEU A 19 -15.26 12.72 19.37
N TYR A 20 -14.48 13.68 18.88
CA TYR A 20 -13.02 13.56 18.87
C TYR A 20 -12.46 13.53 20.30
N ASP A 21 -12.79 14.51 21.13
CA ASP A 21 -12.23 14.63 22.48
C ASP A 21 -12.63 13.49 23.41
N CYS A 22 -13.88 13.00 23.30
CA CYS A 22 -14.39 11.99 24.23
C CYS A 22 -14.14 10.55 23.79
N TYR A 23 -13.96 10.30 22.48
CA TYR A 23 -13.96 8.93 21.96
C TYR A 23 -12.82 8.60 21.00
N VAL A 24 -12.19 9.58 20.36
CA VAL A 24 -11.23 9.31 19.26
C VAL A 24 -9.79 9.63 19.63
N GLU A 25 -9.55 10.75 20.36
CA GLU A 25 -8.20 11.29 20.59
C GLU A 25 -7.23 10.26 21.18
N GLU A 26 -7.71 9.40 22.09
CA GLU A 26 -6.89 8.41 22.81
C GLU A 26 -6.91 7.01 22.15
N LEU A 27 -7.69 6.81 21.09
CA LEU A 27 -7.74 5.50 20.43
C LEU A 27 -6.40 5.17 19.77
N PRO A 28 -5.94 3.92 19.89
CA PRO A 28 -4.79 3.47 19.14
C PRO A 28 -5.11 3.35 17.65
N ILE A 29 -4.10 3.53 16.82
CA ILE A 29 -4.19 3.33 15.37
C ILE A 29 -3.94 1.87 15.04
N ILE A 30 -4.87 1.28 14.29
CA ILE A 30 -4.69 -0.01 13.62
C ILE A 30 -4.42 0.31 12.15
N ASP A 31 -3.16 0.33 11.78
CA ASP A 31 -2.71 0.60 10.41
C ASP A 31 -2.65 -0.73 9.63
N TYR A 32 -3.77 -1.11 9.06
CA TYR A 32 -3.92 -2.38 8.35
C TYR A 32 -3.45 -2.36 6.89
N HIS A 33 -2.93 -1.23 6.42
CA HIS A 33 -2.30 -1.10 5.10
C HIS A 33 -1.28 0.02 5.09
N CYS A 34 0.01 -0.32 5.03
CA CYS A 34 1.09 0.65 4.90
C CYS A 34 2.22 0.14 4.00
N HIS A 35 3.08 1.07 3.56
CA HIS A 35 4.27 0.78 2.76
C HIS A 35 5.58 1.03 3.51
N ILE A 36 5.55 1.05 4.85
CA ILE A 36 6.78 1.19 5.65
C ILE A 36 7.63 -0.06 5.46
N ASN A 37 8.91 0.15 5.12
CA ASN A 37 9.84 -0.96 4.95
C ASN A 37 10.12 -1.62 6.32
N PRO A 38 9.81 -2.91 6.51
CA PRO A 38 10.04 -3.60 7.78
C PRO A 38 11.52 -3.61 8.21
N LYS A 39 12.46 -3.51 7.27
CA LYS A 39 13.88 -3.33 7.57
C LYS A 39 14.13 -2.06 8.37
N ASP A 40 13.53 -0.94 7.98
CA ASP A 40 13.73 0.35 8.66
C ASP A 40 13.21 0.31 10.10
N ILE A 41 12.12 -0.41 10.34
CA ILE A 41 11.63 -0.67 11.70
C ILE A 41 12.61 -1.56 12.48
N ALA A 42 13.05 -2.68 11.88
CA ALA A 42 13.92 -3.66 12.53
C ALA A 42 15.24 -3.04 13.00
N ILE A 43 15.90 -2.28 12.11
CA ILE A 43 17.17 -1.60 12.44
C ILE A 43 16.97 -0.29 13.22
N ASN A 44 15.71 0.11 13.47
CA ASN A 44 15.33 1.38 14.08
C ASN A 44 16.03 2.56 13.40
N ARG A 45 15.83 2.67 12.08
CA ARG A 45 16.51 3.64 11.20
C ARG A 45 16.48 5.04 11.79
N LYS A 46 17.59 5.73 11.68
CA LYS A 46 17.76 7.14 11.97
C LYS A 46 17.94 7.88 10.65
N PHE A 47 17.19 8.96 10.47
CA PHE A 47 17.33 9.83 9.30
C PHE A 47 18.41 10.88 9.55
N GLU A 48 19.24 11.15 8.55
CA GLU A 48 20.29 12.17 8.66
C GLU A 48 19.71 13.58 8.57
N ASN A 49 18.63 13.73 7.80
CA ASN A 49 17.96 15.00 7.56
C ASN A 49 16.49 14.82 7.17
N ILE A 50 15.74 15.93 7.18
CA ILE A 50 14.31 15.93 6.88
C ILE A 50 13.97 15.58 5.42
N THR A 51 14.90 15.76 4.47
CA THR A 51 14.66 15.34 3.07
C THR A 51 14.56 13.84 2.97
N GLN A 52 15.44 13.10 3.63
CA GLN A 52 15.36 11.64 3.67
C GLN A 52 14.04 11.17 4.27
N LEU A 53 13.58 11.82 5.34
CA LEU A 53 12.30 11.49 5.97
C LEU A 53 11.09 11.79 5.07
N TRP A 54 11.14 12.87 4.28
CA TRP A 54 9.98 13.38 3.56
C TRP A 54 9.96 13.08 2.07
N LEU A 55 11.11 13.00 1.42
CA LEU A 55 11.20 12.99 -0.04
C LEU A 55 11.84 11.73 -0.62
N GLU A 56 12.40 10.84 0.21
CA GLU A 56 13.12 9.67 -0.30
C GLU A 56 12.20 8.69 -1.08
N GLY A 57 10.93 8.58 -0.70
CA GLY A 57 9.99 7.66 -1.33
C GLY A 57 8.57 8.22 -1.53
N ASP A 58 8.35 9.51 -1.30
CA ASP A 58 7.01 10.10 -1.40
C ASP A 58 6.74 10.61 -2.82
N HIS A 59 6.22 9.74 -3.66
CA HIS A 59 5.87 10.07 -5.05
C HIS A 59 4.72 11.08 -5.17
N TYR A 60 3.91 11.31 -4.13
CA TYR A 60 2.89 12.38 -4.11
C TYR A 60 3.54 13.75 -4.01
N LYS A 61 4.55 13.91 -3.13
CA LYS A 61 5.36 15.13 -3.05
C LYS A 61 6.13 15.38 -4.36
N TRP A 62 6.71 14.32 -4.96
CA TRP A 62 7.38 14.43 -6.26
C TRP A 62 6.43 14.91 -7.36
N ARG A 63 5.22 14.38 -7.42
CA ARG A 63 4.19 14.81 -8.37
C ARG A 63 3.83 16.27 -8.20
N GLN A 64 3.68 16.73 -6.95
CA GLN A 64 3.42 18.14 -6.64
C GLN A 64 4.58 19.05 -7.05
N MET A 65 5.83 18.61 -6.87
CA MET A 65 7.02 19.34 -7.32
C MET A 65 7.04 19.46 -8.84
N ARG A 66 6.79 18.40 -9.58
CA ARG A 66 6.70 18.42 -11.06
C ARG A 66 5.59 19.36 -11.55
N SER A 67 4.42 19.33 -10.90
CA SER A 67 3.30 20.22 -11.22
C SER A 67 3.65 21.71 -11.05
N ASN A 68 4.65 22.01 -10.25
CA ASN A 68 5.20 23.37 -10.07
C ASN A 68 6.42 23.66 -10.94
N GLY A 69 6.75 22.82 -11.93
CA GLY A 69 7.84 23.00 -12.86
C GLY A 69 9.24 22.80 -12.27
N ILE A 70 9.35 22.06 -11.16
CA ILE A 70 10.66 21.73 -10.59
C ILE A 70 11.34 20.68 -11.47
N ASP A 71 12.59 20.94 -11.83
CA ASP A 71 13.42 20.01 -12.61
C ASP A 71 13.65 18.69 -11.87
N GLU A 72 13.65 17.57 -12.60
CA GLU A 72 13.77 16.22 -12.05
C GLU A 72 15.07 16.01 -11.26
N LYS A 73 16.12 16.77 -11.56
CA LYS A 73 17.37 16.81 -10.79
C LYS A 73 17.12 17.03 -9.29
N TYR A 74 16.13 17.87 -8.95
CA TYR A 74 15.77 18.23 -7.56
C TYR A 74 14.68 17.35 -6.97
N ILE A 75 14.20 16.34 -7.69
CA ILE A 75 13.13 15.43 -7.25
C ILE A 75 13.74 14.05 -7.00
N THR A 76 13.96 13.28 -8.06
CA THR A 76 14.56 11.94 -7.98
C THR A 76 16.04 11.94 -8.39
N GLY A 77 16.54 13.02 -9.00
CA GLY A 77 17.93 13.13 -9.47
C GLY A 77 18.93 13.39 -8.35
N ASN A 78 20.12 13.85 -8.75
CA ASN A 78 21.32 13.89 -7.91
C ASN A 78 21.58 15.23 -7.19
N ALA A 79 20.59 16.14 -7.11
CA ALA A 79 20.72 17.33 -6.27
C ALA A 79 20.90 16.96 -4.79
N SER A 80 21.56 17.82 -4.04
CA SER A 80 21.74 17.63 -2.60
C SER A 80 20.40 17.62 -1.85
N ASP A 81 20.37 16.97 -0.70
CA ASP A 81 19.17 16.91 0.15
C ASP A 81 18.67 18.30 0.54
N TRP A 82 19.59 19.27 0.76
CA TRP A 82 19.22 20.65 1.01
C TRP A 82 18.52 21.29 -0.20
N GLU A 83 19.05 21.16 -1.40
CA GLU A 83 18.45 21.73 -2.61
C GLU A 83 17.05 21.13 -2.87
N LYS A 84 16.88 19.82 -2.66
CA LYS A 84 15.57 19.16 -2.76
C LYS A 84 14.58 19.71 -1.74
N PHE A 85 14.98 19.88 -0.48
CA PHE A 85 14.14 20.47 0.56
C PHE A 85 13.75 21.92 0.27
N GLU A 86 14.69 22.74 -0.18
CA GLU A 86 14.42 24.14 -0.57
C GLU A 86 13.36 24.21 -1.67
N LYS A 87 13.47 23.34 -2.69
CA LYS A 87 12.47 23.25 -3.76
C LYS A 87 11.13 22.82 -3.22
N TRP A 88 11.08 21.81 -2.36
CA TRP A 88 9.84 21.40 -1.70
C TRP A 88 9.20 22.54 -0.90
N ALA A 89 9.95 23.26 -0.10
CA ALA A 89 9.45 24.40 0.67
C ALA A 89 8.84 25.49 -0.23
N SER A 90 9.45 25.74 -1.38
CA SER A 90 8.94 26.73 -2.36
C SER A 90 7.67 26.28 -3.10
N VAL A 91 7.46 24.96 -3.19
CA VAL A 91 6.24 24.35 -3.76
C VAL A 91 5.14 24.34 -2.72
N LEU A 92 5.47 24.00 -1.48
CA LEU A 92 4.51 23.82 -0.40
C LEU A 92 3.70 25.11 -0.14
N GLU A 93 4.34 26.29 -0.18
CA GLU A 93 3.66 27.57 0.00
C GLU A 93 2.57 27.85 -1.06
N LYS A 94 2.62 27.16 -2.22
CA LYS A 94 1.63 27.25 -3.30
C LYS A 94 0.56 26.16 -3.24
N ALA A 95 0.74 25.20 -2.37
CA ALA A 95 -0.13 24.01 -2.27
C ALA A 95 -1.32 24.20 -1.30
N ILE A 96 -1.73 25.45 -1.03
CA ILE A 96 -2.88 25.75 -0.16
C ILE A 96 -4.13 25.07 -0.71
N GLY A 97 -4.85 24.33 0.16
CA GLY A 97 -6.01 23.52 -0.23
C GLY A 97 -5.66 22.09 -0.65
N ASN A 98 -4.40 21.77 -0.87
CA ASN A 98 -3.95 20.39 -1.09
C ASN A 98 -3.65 19.70 0.26
N PRO A 99 -4.02 18.44 0.47
CA PRO A 99 -3.71 17.69 1.70
C PRO A 99 -2.23 17.71 2.09
N LEU A 100 -1.30 17.69 1.14
CA LEU A 100 0.14 17.75 1.40
C LEU A 100 0.56 19.03 2.16
N TYR A 101 -0.16 20.14 1.94
CA TYR A 101 0.07 21.37 2.72
C TYR A 101 -0.24 21.17 4.20
N HIS A 102 -1.40 20.55 4.48
CA HIS A 102 -1.82 20.26 5.85
C HIS A 102 -0.93 19.22 6.51
N TRP A 103 -0.66 18.12 5.83
CA TRP A 103 0.14 17.01 6.36
C TRP A 103 1.57 17.46 6.70
N SER A 104 2.24 18.17 5.81
CA SER A 104 3.60 18.67 6.08
C SER A 104 3.66 19.57 7.30
N HIS A 105 2.68 20.46 7.48
CA HIS A 105 2.63 21.34 8.66
C HIS A 105 2.21 20.59 9.93
N LEU A 106 1.31 19.59 9.82
CA LEU A 106 0.94 18.73 10.94
C LEU A 106 2.15 17.91 11.41
N GLU A 107 2.92 17.35 10.47
CA GLU A 107 4.15 16.62 10.76
C GLU A 107 5.19 17.51 11.44
N LEU A 108 5.40 18.73 10.94
CA LEU A 108 6.30 19.71 11.57
C LEU A 108 5.86 20.00 13.01
N LYS A 109 4.58 20.24 13.22
CA LYS A 109 4.05 20.52 14.53
C LYS A 109 4.14 19.31 15.46
N TYR A 110 3.63 18.16 15.04
CA TYR A 110 3.47 16.99 15.89
C TYR A 110 4.81 16.32 16.21
N TYR A 111 5.66 16.12 15.19
CA TYR A 111 6.93 15.41 15.40
C TYR A 111 8.07 16.34 15.80
N PHE A 112 8.11 17.55 15.22
CA PHE A 112 9.21 18.48 15.42
C PHE A 112 8.90 19.62 16.41
N ASN A 113 7.67 19.74 16.93
CA ASN A 113 7.22 20.88 17.73
C ASN A 113 7.57 22.23 17.05
N TYR A 114 7.34 22.31 15.75
CA TYR A 114 7.49 23.54 14.98
C TYR A 114 6.09 24.09 14.66
N ASP A 115 5.76 25.24 15.20
CA ASP A 115 4.42 25.87 15.10
C ASP A 115 4.38 27.00 14.06
N GLY A 116 5.26 26.93 13.05
CA GLY A 116 5.35 27.90 11.96
C GLY A 116 4.88 27.32 10.63
N ILE A 117 4.70 28.21 9.65
CA ILE A 117 4.40 27.84 8.26
C ILE A 117 5.71 27.74 7.49
N LEU A 118 5.95 26.61 6.86
CA LEU A 118 7.11 26.39 5.98
C LEU A 118 6.88 27.08 4.62
N ASN A 119 7.86 27.88 4.21
CA ASN A 119 7.88 28.54 2.92
C ASN A 119 9.34 28.75 2.45
N LYS A 120 9.52 29.25 1.23
CA LYS A 120 10.85 29.48 0.66
C LYS A 120 11.74 30.39 1.53
N LYS A 121 11.18 31.42 2.18
CA LYS A 121 11.95 32.40 2.95
C LYS A 121 12.56 31.82 4.21
N ASN A 122 11.86 30.90 4.87
CA ASN A 122 12.32 30.30 6.14
C ASN A 122 12.82 28.85 5.99
N ALA A 123 12.90 28.32 4.77
CA ALA A 123 13.29 26.96 4.48
C ALA A 123 14.61 26.57 5.18
N LYS A 124 15.64 27.44 5.15
CA LYS A 124 16.93 27.18 5.76
C LYS A 124 16.84 27.03 7.29
N ALA A 125 16.13 27.93 7.93
CA ALA A 125 15.94 27.87 9.38
C ALA A 125 15.16 26.62 9.82
N VAL A 126 14.11 26.24 9.06
CA VAL A 126 13.32 25.02 9.33
C VAL A 126 14.17 23.77 9.09
N TRP A 127 14.95 23.73 8.02
CA TRP A 127 15.90 22.65 7.74
C TRP A 127 16.87 22.43 8.91
N GLU A 128 17.54 23.47 9.37
CA GLU A 128 18.49 23.40 10.46
C GLU A 128 17.81 22.97 11.77
N PHE A 129 16.64 23.53 12.05
CA PHE A 129 15.84 23.18 13.22
C PHE A 129 15.44 21.70 13.24
N CYS A 130 14.90 21.20 12.15
CA CYS A 130 14.49 19.79 12.06
C CYS A 130 15.67 18.84 12.12
N ASN A 131 16.75 19.14 11.40
CA ASN A 131 17.95 18.28 11.39
C ASN A 131 18.65 18.25 12.73
N LYS A 132 18.64 19.35 13.51
CA LYS A 132 19.11 19.34 14.89
C LYS A 132 18.32 18.33 15.75
N LYS A 133 17.00 18.22 15.55
CA LYS A 133 16.16 17.24 16.28
C LYS A 133 16.39 15.80 15.82
N LEU A 134 16.61 15.60 14.52
CA LEU A 134 16.89 14.28 13.94
C LEU A 134 18.25 13.71 14.41
N LYS A 135 19.19 14.55 14.88
CA LYS A 135 20.42 14.07 15.50
C LYS A 135 20.18 13.30 16.81
N GLY A 136 19.07 13.56 17.50
CA GLY A 136 18.66 12.82 18.69
C GLY A 136 18.00 11.47 18.35
N ASP A 137 17.64 10.72 19.39
CA ASP A 137 17.03 9.40 19.24
C ASP A 137 15.49 9.44 19.20
N ASN A 138 14.89 10.59 19.47
CA ASN A 138 13.43 10.73 19.59
C ASN A 138 12.67 10.70 18.25
N LEU A 139 13.38 10.75 17.12
CA LEU A 139 12.83 10.70 15.77
C LEU A 139 13.39 9.53 14.95
N LYS A 140 13.84 8.47 15.61
CA LYS A 140 14.06 7.17 14.96
C LYS A 140 12.72 6.51 14.62
N VAL A 141 12.71 5.63 13.64
CA VAL A 141 11.48 5.00 13.08
C VAL A 141 10.57 4.44 14.18
N LYS A 142 11.08 3.63 15.11
CA LYS A 142 10.27 3.06 16.20
C LYS A 142 9.65 4.14 17.11
N ARG A 143 10.37 5.23 17.35
CA ARG A 143 9.86 6.35 18.17
C ARG A 143 8.78 7.13 17.45
N ILE A 144 8.90 7.35 16.12
CA ILE A 144 7.87 7.99 15.32
C ILE A 144 6.59 7.15 15.35
N ILE A 145 6.68 5.84 15.10
CA ILE A 145 5.53 4.93 15.13
C ILE A 145 4.88 4.91 16.52
N SER A 146 5.67 4.77 17.59
CA SER A 146 5.13 4.76 18.96
C SER A 146 4.49 6.11 19.35
N LYS A 147 5.06 7.24 18.90
CA LYS A 147 4.49 8.57 19.14
C LYS A 147 3.15 8.75 18.42
N SER A 148 2.96 8.09 17.30
CA SER A 148 1.70 8.09 16.54
C SER A 148 0.61 7.20 17.17
N ASN A 149 0.86 6.57 18.32
CA ASN A 149 -0.04 5.65 19.00
C ASN A 149 -0.50 4.48 18.12
N VAL A 150 0.41 3.93 17.30
CA VAL A 150 0.13 2.78 16.43
C VAL A 150 0.26 1.49 17.25
N GLU A 151 -0.85 0.76 17.41
CA GLU A 151 -0.90 -0.54 18.07
C GLU A 151 -0.54 -1.68 17.11
N ILE A 152 -1.13 -1.66 15.93
CA ILE A 152 -0.91 -2.66 14.88
C ILE A 152 -0.52 -1.96 13.59
N LEU A 153 0.48 -2.52 12.89
CA LEU A 153 0.96 -2.05 11.61
C LEU A 153 1.14 -3.24 10.67
N CYS A 154 0.47 -3.21 9.52
CA CYS A 154 0.55 -4.25 8.49
C CYS A 154 1.38 -3.72 7.31
N THR A 155 2.50 -4.37 7.04
CA THR A 155 3.39 -4.04 5.92
C THR A 155 2.85 -4.55 4.58
N THR A 156 3.64 -4.52 3.52
CA THR A 156 3.28 -5.06 2.20
C THR A 156 4.39 -5.98 1.74
N ASP A 157 4.11 -7.31 1.64
CA ASP A 157 5.14 -8.33 1.49
C ASP A 157 4.78 -9.33 0.39
N ASP A 158 5.75 -9.65 -0.47
CA ASP A 158 5.59 -10.60 -1.57
C ASP A 158 5.68 -12.06 -1.05
N PRO A 159 4.97 -13.03 -1.67
CA PRO A 159 5.09 -14.46 -1.36
C PRO A 159 6.51 -15.01 -1.24
N ILE A 160 7.47 -14.46 -1.99
CA ILE A 160 8.87 -14.89 -1.94
C ILE A 160 9.68 -14.29 -0.78
N ASP A 161 9.16 -13.33 -0.04
CA ASP A 161 9.87 -12.67 1.05
C ASP A 161 10.19 -13.62 2.20
N ASP A 162 11.41 -13.57 2.71
CA ASP A 162 11.85 -14.40 3.82
C ASP A 162 11.31 -13.95 5.19
N LEU A 163 10.70 -12.77 5.24
CA LEU A 163 10.12 -12.13 6.43
C LEU A 163 11.09 -12.06 7.63
N LYS A 164 12.39 -12.01 7.39
CA LYS A 164 13.41 -11.96 8.47
C LYS A 164 13.26 -10.74 9.36
N TRP A 165 12.87 -9.61 8.76
CA TRP A 165 12.71 -8.36 9.51
C TRP A 165 11.54 -8.43 10.48
N HIS A 166 10.41 -9.06 10.08
CA HIS A 166 9.28 -9.31 10.96
C HIS A 166 9.67 -10.19 12.15
N ARG A 167 10.50 -11.22 11.93
CA ARG A 167 11.01 -12.05 13.03
C ARG A 167 11.89 -11.25 14.00
N ILE A 168 12.76 -10.36 13.48
CA ILE A 168 13.59 -9.49 14.31
C ILE A 168 12.72 -8.53 15.13
N ILE A 169 11.73 -7.88 14.50
CA ILE A 169 10.83 -6.95 15.18
C ILE A 169 10.01 -7.67 16.25
N LYS A 170 9.46 -8.84 15.94
CA LYS A 170 8.68 -9.65 16.88
C LYS A 170 9.44 -10.02 18.15
N ASN A 171 10.75 -10.18 18.05
CA ASN A 171 11.62 -10.52 19.18
C ASN A 171 12.15 -9.27 19.93
N ASP A 172 11.80 -8.06 19.49
CA ASP A 172 12.20 -6.84 20.19
C ASP A 172 11.18 -6.49 21.29
N GLY A 173 11.44 -6.91 22.49
CA GLY A 173 10.60 -6.65 23.66
C GLY A 173 10.45 -5.17 24.05
N ASN A 174 11.24 -4.27 23.48
CA ASN A 174 11.15 -2.82 23.73
C ASN A 174 10.25 -2.08 22.75
N PHE A 175 9.78 -2.72 21.68
CA PHE A 175 8.88 -2.14 20.69
C PHE A 175 7.49 -2.77 20.80
N LYS A 176 6.51 -1.97 21.21
CA LYS A 176 5.16 -2.47 21.56
C LYS A 176 4.24 -2.61 20.36
N THR A 177 4.46 -1.85 19.27
CA THR A 177 3.65 -1.94 18.07
C THR A 177 3.79 -3.32 17.45
N LEU A 178 2.67 -3.99 17.22
CA LEU A 178 2.63 -5.29 16.54
C LEU A 178 2.79 -5.07 15.03
N VAL A 179 3.92 -5.50 14.47
CA VAL A 179 4.18 -5.40 13.03
C VAL A 179 3.93 -6.76 12.39
N LEU A 180 2.94 -6.81 11.50
CA LEU A 180 2.48 -8.01 10.82
C LEU A 180 2.77 -7.94 9.32
N PRO A 181 3.16 -9.06 8.68
CA PRO A 181 3.25 -9.11 7.23
C PRO A 181 1.85 -9.11 6.62
N THR A 182 1.71 -8.50 5.44
CA THR A 182 0.53 -8.61 4.58
C THR A 182 0.90 -9.40 3.33
N TRP A 183 0.05 -10.35 2.96
CA TRP A 183 0.24 -11.16 1.76
C TRP A 183 -0.14 -10.39 0.50
N ARG A 184 0.83 -10.09 -0.37
CA ARG A 184 0.61 -9.38 -1.64
C ARG A 184 1.17 -10.13 -2.83
N PRO A 185 0.38 -11.01 -3.48
CA PRO A 185 0.84 -11.92 -4.51
C PRO A 185 0.74 -11.35 -5.93
N ASP A 186 0.88 -10.05 -6.13
CA ASP A 186 0.68 -9.40 -7.44
C ASP A 186 1.62 -9.94 -8.52
N CYS A 187 2.86 -10.31 -8.14
CA CYS A 187 3.81 -10.92 -9.08
C CYS A 187 3.37 -12.30 -9.59
N VAL A 188 2.56 -13.03 -8.82
CA VAL A 188 1.97 -14.30 -9.28
C VAL A 188 0.95 -14.07 -10.39
N LEU A 189 0.24 -12.94 -10.37
CA LEU A 189 -0.77 -12.59 -11.36
C LEU A 189 -0.18 -12.11 -12.68
N ALA A 190 1.09 -11.70 -12.69
CA ALA A 190 1.75 -11.07 -13.84
C ALA A 190 2.27 -12.12 -14.85
N ILE A 191 1.43 -13.07 -15.28
CA ILE A 191 1.81 -14.17 -16.18
C ILE A 191 2.34 -13.67 -17.54
N GLU A 192 1.89 -12.48 -17.97
CA GLU A 192 2.35 -11.82 -19.19
C GLU A 192 3.75 -11.19 -19.07
N ASP A 193 4.26 -10.99 -17.85
CA ASP A 193 5.55 -10.33 -17.63
C ASP A 193 6.70 -11.25 -18.06
N VAL A 194 7.69 -10.70 -18.76
CA VAL A 194 8.89 -11.43 -19.20
C VAL A 194 9.66 -12.05 -18.03
N LYS A 195 9.54 -11.49 -16.81
CA LYS A 195 10.18 -11.97 -15.58
C LYS A 195 9.36 -13.03 -14.83
N PHE A 196 8.21 -13.44 -15.37
CA PHE A 196 7.32 -14.39 -14.68
C PHE A 196 8.04 -15.70 -14.34
N LYS A 197 8.82 -16.27 -15.26
CA LYS A 197 9.58 -17.52 -15.02
C LYS A 197 10.65 -17.36 -13.94
N ASP A 198 11.32 -16.21 -13.90
CA ASP A 198 12.31 -15.91 -12.86
C ASP A 198 11.62 -15.82 -11.49
N TYR A 199 10.41 -15.26 -11.45
CA TYR A 199 9.61 -15.22 -10.23
C TYR A 199 9.20 -16.62 -9.78
N ILE A 200 8.73 -17.49 -10.70
CA ILE A 200 8.39 -18.88 -10.40
C ILE A 200 9.59 -19.62 -9.82
N SER A 201 10.78 -19.44 -10.41
CA SER A 201 12.02 -20.06 -9.90
C SER A 201 12.35 -19.63 -8.47
N LYS A 202 12.19 -18.34 -8.13
CA LYS A 202 12.35 -17.84 -6.75
C LYS A 202 11.32 -18.42 -5.81
N LEU A 203 10.07 -18.56 -6.26
CA LEU A 203 8.99 -19.14 -5.47
C LEU A 203 9.26 -20.63 -5.19
N GLU A 204 9.82 -21.40 -6.15
CA GLU A 204 10.32 -22.76 -5.92
C GLU A 204 11.38 -22.80 -4.81
N GLU A 205 12.35 -21.88 -4.86
CA GLU A 205 13.43 -21.81 -3.87
C GLU A 205 12.92 -21.62 -2.44
N VAL A 206 11.97 -20.67 -2.25
CA VAL A 206 11.47 -20.35 -0.91
C VAL A 206 10.42 -21.33 -0.41
N SER A 207 9.65 -21.96 -1.29
CA SER A 207 8.63 -22.95 -0.94
C SER A 207 9.17 -24.38 -0.84
N LYS A 208 10.32 -24.66 -1.46
CA LYS A 208 10.86 -26.00 -1.63
C LYS A 208 9.93 -26.95 -2.42
N VAL A 209 9.05 -26.39 -3.23
CA VAL A 209 8.12 -27.11 -4.11
C VAL A 209 8.53 -26.86 -5.55
N LYS A 210 8.79 -27.92 -6.32
CA LYS A 210 9.03 -27.81 -7.75
C LYS A 210 7.72 -27.45 -8.45
N ILE A 211 7.74 -26.43 -9.33
CA ILE A 211 6.56 -25.88 -9.99
C ILE A 211 6.62 -26.17 -11.48
N ASN A 212 6.04 -27.29 -11.88
CA ASN A 212 5.94 -27.65 -13.30
C ASN A 212 4.52 -27.46 -13.83
N THR A 213 3.52 -27.40 -12.95
CA THR A 213 2.10 -27.34 -13.27
C THR A 213 1.43 -26.23 -12.47
N PHE A 214 0.26 -25.79 -12.91
CA PHE A 214 -0.56 -24.84 -12.12
C PHE A 214 -0.95 -25.43 -10.76
N SER A 215 -1.18 -26.76 -10.71
CA SER A 215 -1.41 -27.45 -9.45
C SER A 215 -0.22 -27.34 -8.49
N ASP A 216 1.01 -27.42 -8.99
CA ASP A 216 2.22 -27.26 -8.16
C ASP A 216 2.39 -25.79 -7.71
N LEU A 217 2.06 -24.83 -8.59
CA LEU A 217 2.00 -23.42 -8.20
C LEU A 217 1.06 -23.20 -7.00
N LYS A 218 -0.17 -23.76 -7.05
CA LYS A 218 -1.12 -23.70 -5.93
C LYS A 218 -0.56 -24.32 -4.65
N LYS A 219 0.13 -25.46 -4.73
CA LYS A 219 0.79 -26.09 -3.56
C LYS A 219 1.88 -25.19 -2.97
N SER A 220 2.73 -24.65 -3.83
CA SER A 220 3.79 -23.72 -3.44
C SER A 220 3.24 -22.50 -2.72
N LEU A 221 2.22 -21.86 -3.29
CA LEU A 221 1.55 -20.69 -2.71
C LEU A 221 0.88 -21.04 -1.36
N LYS A 222 0.24 -22.20 -1.26
CA LYS A 222 -0.36 -22.67 0.01
C LYS A 222 0.70 -22.88 1.09
N TYR A 223 1.87 -23.40 0.73
CA TYR A 223 3.00 -23.50 1.66
C TYR A 223 3.41 -22.11 2.16
N ARG A 224 3.51 -21.12 1.26
CA ARG A 224 3.87 -19.74 1.61
C ARG A 224 2.80 -19.03 2.42
N LEU A 225 1.51 -19.19 2.11
CA LEU A 225 0.39 -18.69 2.92
C LEU A 225 0.48 -19.19 4.37
N ASN A 226 0.77 -20.47 4.56
CA ASN A 226 0.97 -21.04 5.89
C ASN A 226 2.22 -20.47 6.60
N TYR A 227 3.26 -20.15 5.85
CA TYR A 227 4.44 -19.49 6.42
C TYR A 227 4.11 -18.06 6.91
N PHE A 228 3.39 -17.27 6.11
CA PHE A 228 2.89 -15.95 6.51
C PHE A 228 1.96 -16.02 7.73
N LYS A 229 1.04 -16.99 7.74
CA LYS A 229 0.14 -17.26 8.90
C LYS A 229 0.92 -17.46 10.20
N LYS A 230 2.00 -18.25 10.19
CA LYS A 230 2.85 -18.49 11.36
C LYS A 230 3.51 -17.23 11.90
N LEU A 231 3.72 -16.22 11.05
CA LEU A 231 4.26 -14.92 11.43
C LEU A 231 3.19 -13.89 11.80
N GLY A 232 1.91 -14.28 11.77
CA GLY A 232 0.80 -13.47 12.25
C GLY A 232 0.04 -12.73 11.15
N CYS A 233 0.30 -13.02 9.87
CA CYS A 233 -0.47 -12.44 8.77
C CYS A 233 -1.97 -12.69 8.95
N LYS A 234 -2.77 -11.64 8.73
CA LYS A 234 -4.24 -11.63 8.85
C LYS A 234 -4.92 -10.97 7.66
N ILE A 235 -4.15 -10.43 6.75
CA ILE A 235 -4.62 -9.56 5.67
C ILE A 235 -3.89 -9.94 4.39
N ALA A 236 -4.66 -10.00 3.30
CA ALA A 236 -4.12 -10.03 1.94
C ALA A 236 -4.42 -8.67 1.26
N ASP A 237 -3.52 -8.22 0.41
CA ASP A 237 -3.63 -7.00 -0.36
C ASP A 237 -3.33 -7.27 -1.84
N HIS A 238 -4.08 -6.65 -2.73
CA HIS A 238 -3.90 -6.73 -4.17
C HIS A 238 -3.92 -5.33 -4.78
N SER A 239 -2.97 -5.06 -5.66
CA SER A 239 -2.91 -3.83 -6.45
C SER A 239 -3.18 -4.13 -7.91
N LEU A 240 -4.44 -4.06 -8.29
CA LEU A 240 -4.93 -4.47 -9.58
C LEU A 240 -5.16 -3.25 -10.49
N SER A 241 -4.81 -3.33 -11.76
CA SER A 241 -5.21 -2.29 -12.73
C SER A 241 -6.73 -2.30 -12.93
N TYR A 242 -7.34 -3.47 -12.92
CA TYR A 242 -8.77 -3.74 -13.05
C TYR A 242 -9.13 -5.03 -12.34
N ILE A 243 -10.40 -5.23 -12.01
CA ILE A 243 -10.88 -6.53 -11.54
C ILE A 243 -11.11 -7.43 -12.76
N MET A 244 -10.58 -8.63 -12.71
CA MET A 244 -10.73 -9.62 -13.76
C MET A 244 -11.70 -10.74 -13.33
N TYR A 245 -12.59 -11.12 -14.25
CA TYR A 245 -13.42 -12.32 -14.10
C TYR A 245 -13.66 -12.96 -15.47
N LYS A 246 -12.95 -14.02 -15.75
CA LYS A 246 -13.10 -14.85 -16.96
C LYS A 246 -12.86 -16.29 -16.52
N PRO A 247 -13.89 -17.02 -16.06
CA PRO A 247 -13.73 -18.38 -15.57
C PRO A 247 -13.32 -19.33 -16.71
N ALA A 248 -12.57 -20.34 -16.36
CA ALA A 248 -12.13 -21.40 -17.27
C ALA A 248 -12.02 -22.73 -16.50
N SER A 249 -11.95 -23.83 -17.26
CA SER A 249 -11.74 -25.15 -16.67
C SER A 249 -10.31 -25.32 -16.08
N ASP A 250 -10.15 -26.22 -15.13
CA ASP A 250 -8.82 -26.53 -14.58
C ASP A 250 -7.85 -26.98 -15.69
N GLU A 251 -8.33 -27.72 -16.70
CA GLU A 251 -7.54 -28.16 -17.85
C GLU A 251 -7.05 -26.97 -18.72
N GLU A 252 -7.95 -25.99 -18.99
CA GLU A 252 -7.56 -24.79 -19.73
C GLU A 252 -6.49 -24.01 -18.98
N ILE A 253 -6.62 -23.82 -17.66
CA ILE A 253 -5.66 -23.09 -16.84
C ILE A 253 -4.32 -23.80 -16.81
N GLU A 254 -4.32 -25.13 -16.69
CA GLU A 254 -3.10 -25.95 -16.76
C GLU A 254 -2.38 -25.78 -18.11
N ASN A 255 -3.13 -25.79 -19.21
CA ASN A 255 -2.60 -25.56 -20.55
C ASN A 255 -2.01 -24.15 -20.72
N ILE A 256 -2.67 -23.12 -20.20
CA ILE A 256 -2.19 -21.74 -20.23
C ILE A 256 -0.87 -21.62 -19.44
N PHE A 257 -0.81 -22.16 -18.24
CA PHE A 257 0.39 -22.15 -17.42
C PHE A 257 1.55 -22.88 -18.12
N ASN A 258 1.29 -24.06 -18.68
CA ASN A 258 2.28 -24.85 -19.41
C ASN A 258 2.84 -24.12 -20.64
N LYS A 259 1.98 -23.44 -21.42
CA LYS A 259 2.43 -22.59 -22.53
C LYS A 259 3.43 -21.55 -22.04
N ARG A 260 3.10 -20.84 -20.94
CA ARG A 260 3.96 -19.76 -20.43
C ARG A 260 5.30 -20.27 -19.90
N ILE A 261 5.31 -21.42 -19.23
CA ILE A 261 6.56 -22.05 -18.76
C ILE A 261 7.45 -22.48 -19.92
N GLN A 262 6.86 -22.85 -21.08
CA GLN A 262 7.58 -23.24 -22.30
C GLN A 262 7.91 -22.05 -23.22
N ASP A 263 7.73 -20.79 -22.76
CA ASP A 263 7.93 -19.57 -23.56
C ASP A 263 7.03 -19.48 -24.80
N ILE A 264 5.88 -20.12 -24.78
CA ILE A 264 4.85 -20.00 -25.81
C ILE A 264 3.98 -18.79 -25.48
N ASP A 265 3.71 -17.95 -26.48
CA ASP A 265 2.86 -16.79 -26.32
C ASP A 265 1.44 -17.17 -25.88
N ILE A 266 0.87 -16.36 -25.01
CA ILE A 266 -0.50 -16.48 -24.50
C ILE A 266 -1.31 -15.26 -24.90
N SER A 267 -2.58 -15.47 -25.22
CA SER A 267 -3.51 -14.40 -25.60
C SER A 267 -3.98 -13.58 -24.38
N GLU A 268 -4.52 -12.40 -24.62
CA GLU A 268 -5.15 -11.58 -23.58
C GLU A 268 -6.27 -12.34 -22.85
N GLU A 269 -7.04 -13.15 -23.56
CA GLU A 269 -8.10 -13.98 -22.94
C GLU A 269 -7.49 -15.04 -22.00
N GLU A 270 -6.40 -15.71 -22.40
CA GLU A 270 -5.69 -16.68 -21.57
C GLU A 270 -5.09 -16.01 -20.33
N ILE A 271 -4.56 -14.79 -20.45
CA ILE A 271 -4.09 -13.99 -19.31
C ILE A 271 -5.23 -13.74 -18.32
N LEU A 272 -6.39 -13.31 -18.79
CA LEU A 272 -7.57 -13.07 -17.93
C LEU A 272 -8.04 -14.35 -17.23
N LYS A 273 -8.09 -15.47 -17.94
CA LYS A 273 -8.46 -16.78 -17.38
C LYS A 273 -7.51 -17.20 -16.26
N PHE A 274 -6.21 -17.10 -16.50
CA PHE A 274 -5.19 -17.43 -15.49
C PHE A 274 -5.30 -16.54 -14.25
N LYS A 275 -5.37 -15.22 -14.43
CA LYS A 275 -5.52 -14.26 -13.33
C LYS A 275 -6.80 -14.53 -12.52
N THR A 276 -7.91 -14.81 -13.19
CA THR A 276 -9.17 -15.18 -12.54
C THR A 276 -9.02 -16.43 -11.68
N ALA A 277 -8.39 -17.48 -12.23
CA ALA A 277 -8.16 -18.73 -11.49
C ALA A 277 -7.29 -18.49 -10.25
N CYS A 278 -6.24 -17.69 -10.36
CA CYS A 278 -5.40 -17.32 -9.22
C CYS A 278 -6.19 -16.53 -8.17
N MET A 279 -6.95 -15.51 -8.57
CA MET A 279 -7.75 -14.70 -7.65
C MET A 279 -8.82 -15.50 -6.92
N LEU A 280 -9.51 -16.42 -7.62
CA LEU A 280 -10.46 -17.34 -6.99
C LEU A 280 -9.78 -18.32 -6.03
N PHE A 281 -8.60 -18.83 -6.37
CA PHE A 281 -7.80 -19.64 -5.47
C PHE A 281 -7.40 -18.86 -4.22
N PHE A 282 -6.86 -17.66 -4.37
CA PHE A 282 -6.45 -16.84 -3.24
C PHE A 282 -7.60 -16.52 -2.30
N ALA A 283 -8.74 -16.07 -2.82
CA ALA A 283 -9.89 -15.72 -1.99
C ALA A 283 -10.40 -16.91 -1.17
N LYS A 284 -10.43 -18.12 -1.74
CA LYS A 284 -10.78 -19.34 -1.02
C LYS A 284 -9.80 -19.62 0.13
N GLU A 285 -8.50 -19.50 -0.13
CA GLU A 285 -7.48 -19.67 0.91
C GLU A 285 -7.59 -18.59 2.00
N TYR A 286 -7.88 -17.32 1.63
CA TYR A 286 -8.09 -16.25 2.62
C TYR A 286 -9.31 -16.51 3.51
N TYR A 287 -10.41 -16.98 2.92
CA TYR A 287 -11.59 -17.39 3.69
C TYR A 287 -11.24 -18.49 4.70
N ASP A 288 -10.54 -19.54 4.26
CA ASP A 288 -10.15 -20.68 5.11
C ASP A 288 -9.12 -20.29 6.18
N LEU A 289 -8.34 -19.25 5.95
CA LEU A 289 -7.36 -18.70 6.90
C LEU A 289 -7.95 -17.65 7.84
N ASP A 290 -9.21 -17.26 7.64
CA ASP A 290 -9.87 -16.14 8.34
C ASP A 290 -9.12 -14.82 8.15
N TRP A 291 -8.65 -14.56 6.93
CA TRP A 291 -7.99 -13.30 6.53
C TRP A 291 -8.96 -12.32 5.86
N ALA A 292 -8.73 -11.04 6.03
CA ALA A 292 -9.38 -10.01 5.23
C ALA A 292 -8.66 -9.84 3.90
N MET A 293 -9.43 -9.66 2.82
CA MET A 293 -8.92 -9.39 1.48
C MET A 293 -9.07 -7.91 1.15
N GLN A 294 -8.00 -7.25 0.75
CA GLN A 294 -8.01 -5.88 0.26
C GLN A 294 -7.81 -5.88 -1.25
N LEU A 295 -8.69 -5.18 -1.97
CA LEU A 295 -8.65 -5.05 -3.42
C LEU A 295 -8.50 -3.57 -3.80
N HIS A 296 -7.28 -3.16 -4.17
CA HIS A 296 -7.00 -1.86 -4.77
C HIS A 296 -7.10 -1.99 -6.28
N PHE A 297 -7.85 -1.13 -6.95
CA PHE A 297 -8.04 -1.19 -8.40
C PHE A 297 -8.35 0.18 -9.02
N GLY A 298 -8.40 0.24 -10.36
CA GLY A 298 -8.74 1.44 -11.09
C GLY A 298 -7.56 2.38 -11.34
N VAL A 299 -6.33 1.84 -11.42
CA VAL A 299 -5.13 2.61 -11.72
C VAL A 299 -4.46 2.12 -12.99
N LYS A 300 -4.09 3.05 -13.87
CA LYS A 300 -3.16 2.81 -14.96
C LYS A 300 -1.79 3.35 -14.56
N ARG A 301 -0.81 2.45 -14.51
CA ARG A 301 0.52 2.77 -14.00
C ARG A 301 1.46 3.25 -15.10
N GLU A 302 2.50 3.97 -14.69
CA GLU A 302 3.69 4.29 -15.51
C GLU A 302 3.33 4.98 -16.85
N ASN A 303 2.39 5.94 -16.84
CA ASN A 303 1.87 6.57 -18.07
C ASN A 303 2.83 7.51 -18.78
N ASN A 304 3.98 7.82 -18.19
CA ASN A 304 5.00 8.68 -18.79
C ASN A 304 6.29 7.88 -19.02
N SER A 305 6.44 7.30 -20.22
CA SER A 305 7.58 6.45 -20.59
C SER A 305 8.92 7.18 -20.44
N LYS A 306 8.99 8.46 -20.84
CA LYS A 306 10.22 9.28 -20.68
C LYS A 306 10.63 9.41 -19.22
N LEU A 307 9.66 9.62 -18.33
CA LEU A 307 9.97 9.72 -16.90
C LEU A 307 10.30 8.34 -16.30
N PHE A 308 9.65 7.30 -16.78
CA PHE A 308 9.97 5.93 -16.38
C PHE A 308 11.43 5.54 -16.72
N GLU A 309 11.94 5.95 -17.89
CA GLU A 309 13.36 5.76 -18.25
C GLU A 309 14.32 6.47 -17.28
N ILE A 310 13.92 7.63 -16.74
CA ILE A 310 14.76 8.46 -15.85
C ILE A 310 14.64 8.01 -14.39
N ALA A 311 13.43 7.80 -13.90
CA ALA A 311 13.13 7.65 -12.48
C ALA A 311 12.66 6.24 -12.10
N GLY A 312 12.40 5.36 -13.06
CA GLY A 312 11.93 4.00 -12.84
C GLY A 312 10.46 3.93 -12.40
N ALA A 313 10.08 2.77 -11.88
CA ALA A 313 8.74 2.49 -11.37
C ALA A 313 8.41 3.33 -10.12
N ASN A 314 7.11 3.50 -9.86
CA ASN A 314 6.60 4.26 -8.72
C ASN A 314 7.05 5.74 -8.70
N SER A 315 7.28 6.31 -9.86
CA SER A 315 7.71 7.71 -10.01
C SER A 315 6.58 8.74 -9.85
N GLY A 316 5.34 8.30 -9.60
CA GLY A 316 4.16 9.17 -9.45
C GLY A 316 3.49 9.55 -10.77
N CYS A 317 3.66 8.75 -11.82
CA CYS A 317 3.05 8.94 -13.14
C CYS A 317 1.84 8.04 -13.40
N ASP A 318 1.18 7.61 -12.36
CA ASP A 318 -0.04 6.84 -12.43
C ASP A 318 -1.26 7.74 -12.64
N CYS A 319 -2.29 7.24 -13.30
CA CYS A 319 -3.55 7.94 -13.45
C CYS A 319 -4.73 7.04 -13.13
N ILE A 320 -5.87 7.67 -12.83
CA ILE A 320 -7.14 6.97 -12.66
C ILE A 320 -7.54 6.31 -13.99
N GLN A 321 -7.97 5.06 -13.90
CA GLN A 321 -8.48 4.28 -15.01
C GLN A 321 -9.98 4.01 -14.82
N LYS A 322 -10.76 4.17 -15.88
CA LYS A 322 -12.13 3.66 -15.88
C LYS A 322 -12.10 2.14 -16.00
N VAL A 323 -12.75 1.45 -15.08
CA VAL A 323 -12.85 -0.01 -15.08
C VAL A 323 -14.33 -0.44 -15.10
N SER A 324 -14.60 -1.63 -15.61
CA SER A 324 -15.90 -2.26 -15.41
C SER A 324 -15.98 -2.81 -13.97
N LEU A 325 -17.12 -2.61 -13.33
CA LEU A 325 -17.41 -3.19 -12.01
C LEU A 325 -18.31 -4.43 -12.11
N ASN A 326 -18.71 -4.83 -13.31
CA ASN A 326 -19.47 -6.07 -13.51
C ASN A 326 -18.64 -7.28 -13.10
N GLU A 327 -17.36 -7.33 -13.50
CA GLU A 327 -16.43 -8.39 -13.17
C GLU A 327 -16.19 -8.48 -11.64
N LEU A 328 -16.26 -7.35 -10.93
CA LEU A 328 -16.21 -7.36 -9.47
C LEU A 328 -17.44 -8.08 -8.88
N VAL A 329 -18.63 -7.77 -9.38
CA VAL A 329 -19.88 -8.42 -8.94
C VAL A 329 -19.83 -9.92 -9.22
N GLU A 330 -19.45 -10.31 -10.44
CA GLU A 330 -19.35 -11.73 -10.85
C GLU A 330 -18.29 -12.48 -10.02
N TYR A 331 -17.14 -11.87 -9.77
CA TYR A 331 -16.08 -12.43 -8.92
C TYR A 331 -16.58 -12.66 -7.48
N MET A 332 -17.25 -11.66 -6.90
CA MET A 332 -17.77 -11.75 -5.54
C MET A 332 -18.91 -12.78 -5.46
N ASP A 333 -19.80 -12.84 -6.46
CA ASP A 333 -20.89 -13.80 -6.51
C ASP A 333 -20.39 -15.24 -6.66
N ALA A 334 -19.39 -15.47 -7.49
CA ALA A 334 -18.76 -16.78 -7.63
C ALA A 334 -18.19 -17.32 -6.32
N LEU A 335 -17.65 -16.45 -5.47
CA LEU A 335 -17.16 -16.82 -4.15
C LEU A 335 -18.28 -16.95 -3.12
N ASN A 336 -19.27 -16.06 -3.18
CA ASN A 336 -20.38 -16.04 -2.25
C ASN A 336 -21.31 -17.25 -2.42
N SER A 337 -21.60 -17.65 -3.67
CA SER A 337 -22.45 -18.79 -4.00
C SER A 337 -21.95 -20.13 -3.44
N ILE A 338 -20.62 -20.23 -3.24
CA ILE A 338 -19.99 -21.43 -2.63
C ILE A 338 -19.63 -21.22 -1.15
N GLY A 339 -20.06 -20.11 -0.53
CA GLY A 339 -19.76 -19.79 0.86
C GLY A 339 -18.28 -19.54 1.17
N LYS A 340 -17.51 -19.02 0.19
CA LYS A 340 -16.06 -18.77 0.31
C LYS A 340 -15.65 -17.32 0.08
N LEU A 341 -16.61 -16.36 0.14
CA LEU A 341 -16.28 -14.94 0.07
C LEU A 341 -15.68 -14.49 1.40
N PRO A 342 -14.40 -14.05 1.45
CA PRO A 342 -13.79 -13.56 2.68
C PRO A 342 -14.31 -12.16 3.05
N ARG A 343 -13.99 -11.68 4.26
CA ARG A 343 -14.13 -10.26 4.60
C ARG A 343 -13.31 -9.46 3.59
N THR A 344 -13.94 -8.48 2.95
CA THR A 344 -13.30 -7.77 1.83
C THR A 344 -13.41 -6.27 2.00
N ILE A 345 -12.32 -5.55 1.68
CA ILE A 345 -12.28 -4.10 1.60
C ILE A 345 -11.97 -3.72 0.15
N LEU A 346 -12.83 -2.87 -0.41
CA LEU A 346 -12.74 -2.41 -1.81
C LEU A 346 -12.20 -0.99 -1.86
N TYR A 347 -11.14 -0.79 -2.64
CA TYR A 347 -10.51 0.51 -2.85
C TYR A 347 -10.47 0.83 -4.34
N SER A 348 -11.37 1.68 -4.83
CA SER A 348 -11.20 2.27 -6.16
C SER A 348 -10.45 3.58 -6.06
N LEU A 349 -9.42 3.74 -6.90
CA LEU A 349 -8.75 5.04 -7.05
C LEU A 349 -9.62 6.05 -7.80
N ASN A 350 -10.71 5.59 -8.43
CA ASN A 350 -11.65 6.46 -9.12
C ASN A 350 -12.83 6.82 -8.19
N PRO A 351 -12.94 8.05 -7.70
CA PRO A 351 -14.04 8.45 -6.80
C PRO A 351 -15.43 8.37 -7.46
N LEU A 352 -15.51 8.32 -8.78
CA LEU A 352 -16.77 8.14 -9.49
C LEU A 352 -17.37 6.74 -9.29
N ASP A 353 -16.57 5.77 -8.87
CA ASP A 353 -17.04 4.40 -8.59
C ASP A 353 -17.68 4.28 -7.20
N ASN A 354 -17.51 5.25 -6.30
CA ASN A 354 -17.91 5.15 -4.89
C ASN A 354 -19.41 4.83 -4.72
N ALA A 355 -20.29 5.45 -5.52
CA ALA A 355 -21.73 5.19 -5.44
C ALA A 355 -22.07 3.76 -5.87
N ILE A 356 -21.41 3.25 -6.92
CA ILE A 356 -21.62 1.89 -7.43
C ILE A 356 -21.07 0.88 -6.40
N ILE A 357 -19.86 1.11 -5.89
CA ILE A 357 -19.24 0.26 -4.85
C ILE A 357 -20.15 0.20 -3.62
N GLY A 358 -20.73 1.33 -3.18
CA GLY A 358 -21.66 1.37 -2.06
C GLY A 358 -22.87 0.44 -2.27
N THR A 359 -23.42 0.34 -3.48
CA THR A 359 -24.51 -0.59 -3.80
C THR A 359 -24.04 -2.05 -3.87
N ILE A 360 -22.86 -2.32 -4.46
CA ILE A 360 -22.26 -3.66 -4.51
C ILE A 360 -22.02 -4.20 -3.10
N ILE A 361 -21.47 -3.38 -2.19
CA ILE A 361 -21.27 -3.74 -0.79
C ILE A 361 -22.56 -4.23 -0.15
N GLY A 362 -23.69 -3.56 -0.42
CA GLY A 362 -25.00 -3.96 0.10
C GLY A 362 -25.47 -5.33 -0.38
N CYS A 363 -25.04 -5.78 -1.57
CA CYS A 363 -25.43 -7.08 -2.12
C CYS A 363 -24.78 -8.28 -1.41
N PHE A 364 -23.62 -8.09 -0.77
CA PHE A 364 -22.80 -9.18 -0.26
C PHE A 364 -22.59 -9.14 1.26
N GLN A 365 -23.44 -8.42 2.00
CA GLN A 365 -23.46 -8.47 3.48
C GLN A 365 -24.14 -9.77 3.96
N GLY A 366 -23.83 -10.19 5.16
CA GLY A 366 -24.49 -11.33 5.79
C GLY A 366 -23.56 -12.24 6.58
N ASP A 367 -23.93 -13.51 6.68
CA ASP A 367 -23.20 -14.58 7.39
C ASP A 367 -22.90 -14.26 8.87
N GLY A 368 -23.68 -13.37 9.49
CA GLY A 368 -23.48 -12.95 10.90
C GLY A 368 -22.25 -12.08 11.14
N ILE A 369 -21.60 -11.58 10.08
CA ILE A 369 -20.42 -10.72 10.17
C ILE A 369 -20.81 -9.27 9.84
N PRO A 370 -20.90 -8.36 10.85
CA PRO A 370 -21.17 -6.96 10.57
C PRO A 370 -20.08 -6.34 9.71
N GLY A 371 -20.48 -5.64 8.62
CA GLY A 371 -19.52 -5.01 7.72
C GLY A 371 -18.57 -6.01 7.04
N LYS A 372 -19.07 -7.19 6.64
CA LYS A 372 -18.29 -8.21 5.92
C LYS A 372 -17.59 -7.64 4.70
N ILE A 373 -18.28 -6.79 3.95
CA ILE A 373 -17.72 -6.06 2.81
C ILE A 373 -17.74 -4.57 3.15
N GLN A 374 -16.63 -3.90 2.94
CA GLN A 374 -16.46 -2.48 3.26
C GLN A 374 -15.79 -1.74 2.11
N GLN A 375 -15.99 -0.42 2.08
CA GLN A 375 -15.23 0.49 1.21
C GLN A 375 -14.10 1.10 2.02
N GLY A 376 -12.90 1.06 1.50
CA GLY A 376 -11.74 1.77 2.02
C GLY A 376 -11.53 3.11 1.32
N ALA A 377 -10.82 4.01 1.99
CA ALA A 377 -10.30 5.22 1.37
C ALA A 377 -8.98 4.91 0.66
N ALA A 378 -8.89 5.21 -0.66
CA ALA A 378 -7.70 5.03 -1.48
C ALA A 378 -6.99 6.37 -1.72
#